data_4ffec45f305047a5dd57fdeeef2bfbdd
#
_entry.id   4ffec45f305047a5dd57fdeeef2bfbdd
#
_cell.length_a   1.000
_cell.length_b   1.000
_cell.length_c   1.000
_cell.angle_alpha   90.00
_cell.angle_beta   90.00
_cell.angle_gamma   90.00
#
_symmetry.space_group_name_H-M   'P 1'
#
loop_
_entity.id
_entity.type
_entity.pdbx_description
1 polymer ?
#
loop_
_entity_poly.entity_id
_entity_poly.type
_entity_poly.pdbx_seq_one_letter_code
_entity_poly.pdbx_strand_id
1 'polypeptide(L)'
;MAHLHQQVAAVAVLAGLVAAVGAQVGPAQSFARPDRLDVDSAIDDEARFQEAMRCILQGDDYKFCDHHTVGIKYDGWRMLERGCSGPCTPDELSVYRFLAHVSHNKPEQWKQILDKFDPDGKLKQNNSQQWREHGIKV
;
A
#
# COMPACT_ATOMS: atom_id res chain seq x y z
N MET A 1 34.97 -2.90 -79.46
CA MET A 1 33.65 -3.32 -78.94
C MET A 1 33.79 -3.56 -77.45
N ALA A 2 33.45 -2.61 -76.66
CA ALA A 2 33.57 -2.70 -75.22
C ALA A 2 32.20 -2.99 -74.66
N HIS A 3 32.05 -4.17 -74.12
CA HIS A 3 30.86 -4.49 -73.34
C HIS A 3 31.09 -4.02 -71.93
N LEU A 4 30.50 -2.89 -71.61
CA LEU A 4 30.36 -2.45 -70.24
C LEU A 4 29.34 -3.34 -69.55
N HIS A 5 29.83 -4.25 -68.72
CA HIS A 5 28.99 -4.93 -67.79
C HIS A 5 28.77 -3.96 -66.60
N GLN A 6 27.65 -3.33 -66.64
CA GLN A 6 27.18 -2.55 -65.52
C GLN A 6 26.69 -3.52 -64.44
N GLN A 7 27.56 -3.79 -63.50
CA GLN A 7 27.17 -4.47 -62.30
C GLN A 7 26.41 -3.48 -61.46
N VAL A 8 25.10 -3.65 -61.46
CA VAL A 8 24.25 -3.00 -60.51
C VAL A 8 24.48 -3.70 -59.18
N ALA A 9 25.28 -3.09 -58.34
CA ALA A 9 25.37 -3.51 -56.97
C ALA A 9 24.02 -3.20 -56.32
N ALA A 10 23.25 -4.22 -56.08
CA ALA A 10 22.09 -4.11 -55.22
C ALA A 10 22.63 -3.84 -53.81
N VAL A 11 22.61 -2.62 -53.44
CA VAL A 11 22.72 -2.25 -52.03
C VAL A 11 21.48 -2.75 -51.37
N ALA A 12 21.55 -3.91 -50.82
CA ALA A 12 20.56 -4.33 -49.86
C ALA A 12 20.70 -3.39 -48.68
N VAL A 13 19.84 -2.42 -48.66
CA VAL A 13 19.57 -1.66 -47.43
C VAL A 13 18.94 -2.67 -46.50
N LEU A 14 19.77 -3.35 -45.74
CA LEU A 14 19.36 -3.89 -44.47
C LEU A 14 18.95 -2.69 -43.62
N ALA A 15 17.75 -2.22 -43.85
CA ALA A 15 17.05 -1.44 -42.88
C ALA A 15 17.04 -2.32 -41.63
N GLY A 16 18.01 -2.09 -40.80
CA GLY A 16 18.06 -2.73 -39.50
C GLY A 16 16.74 -2.45 -38.84
N LEU A 17 15.96 -3.47 -38.75
CA LEU A 17 14.96 -3.57 -37.72
C LEU A 17 15.72 -3.46 -36.38
N VAL A 18 16.10 -2.27 -36.05
CA VAL A 18 16.30 -1.94 -34.65
C VAL A 18 14.89 -1.96 -34.10
N ALA A 19 14.43 -3.17 -33.91
CA ALA A 19 13.29 -3.36 -33.05
C ALA A 19 13.61 -2.56 -31.80
N ALA A 20 12.86 -1.55 -31.59
CA ALA A 20 12.94 -0.73 -30.40
C ALA A 20 12.55 -1.61 -29.21
N VAL A 21 13.42 -2.51 -28.84
CA VAL A 21 13.30 -3.33 -27.64
C VAL A 21 13.34 -2.45 -26.41
N GLY A 22 13.85 -1.24 -26.54
CA GLY A 22 13.83 -0.23 -25.47
C GLY A 22 12.49 0.48 -25.28
N ALA A 23 11.58 0.43 -26.24
CA ALA A 23 10.30 1.13 -26.11
C ALA A 23 9.24 0.34 -25.32
N GLN A 24 9.59 -0.83 -24.86
CA GLN A 24 8.72 -1.67 -24.06
C GLN A 24 9.15 -1.77 -22.60
N VAL A 25 9.89 -0.81 -22.13
CA VAL A 25 9.67 -0.39 -20.77
C VAL A 25 8.27 0.19 -20.81
N GLY A 26 7.30 -0.65 -20.63
CA GLY A 26 5.93 -0.25 -20.47
C GLY A 26 5.86 0.92 -19.50
N PRO A 27 4.86 1.80 -19.58
CA PRO A 27 4.69 2.94 -18.70
C PRO A 27 5.08 2.44 -17.34
N ALA A 28 6.21 3.01 -16.82
CA ALA A 28 6.81 2.51 -15.62
C ALA A 28 5.68 1.85 -14.89
N GLN A 29 5.67 0.52 -14.91
CA GLN A 29 4.62 -0.15 -14.19
C GLN A 29 4.80 0.55 -12.89
N SER A 30 4.04 1.60 -12.74
CA SER A 30 3.91 2.17 -11.46
C SER A 30 3.73 0.89 -10.71
N PHE A 31 4.73 0.48 -9.97
CA PHE A 31 4.51 -0.59 -9.04
C PHE A 31 3.24 -0.08 -8.41
N ALA A 32 2.18 -0.37 -9.10
CA ALA A 32 0.87 -0.04 -8.72
C ALA A 32 0.93 -0.55 -7.34
N ARG A 33 1.17 0.37 -6.42
CA ARG A 33 1.34 -0.03 -5.05
C ARG A 33 0.31 -1.10 -4.91
N PRO A 34 0.71 -2.36 -4.69
CA PRO A 34 -0.21 -3.45 -4.85
C PRO A 34 -1.44 -2.99 -4.14
N ASP A 35 -2.26 -2.55 -4.93
CA ASP A 35 -3.51 -1.90 -4.79
C ASP A 35 -3.88 -1.69 -3.35
N ARG A 36 -4.01 -0.44 -3.03
CA ARG A 36 -4.79 0.08 -1.92
C ARG A 36 -5.07 -1.00 -0.90
N LEU A 37 -4.51 -0.85 0.26
CA LEU A 37 -4.79 -1.70 1.40
C LEU A 37 -6.19 -2.28 1.23
N ASP A 38 -6.30 -3.56 0.97
CA ASP A 38 -7.59 -4.23 0.80
C ASP A 38 -8.26 -4.33 2.18
N VAL A 39 -8.57 -3.16 2.72
CA VAL A 39 -9.18 -3.00 4.03
C VAL A 39 -10.54 -3.65 4.06
N ASP A 40 -11.27 -3.60 2.95
CA ASP A 40 -12.59 -4.22 2.88
C ASP A 40 -12.50 -5.73 3.05
N SER A 41 -11.54 -6.37 2.42
CA SER A 41 -11.28 -7.78 2.63
C SER A 41 -10.88 -8.11 4.08
N ALA A 42 -10.07 -7.27 4.70
CA ALA A 42 -9.69 -7.44 6.11
C ALA A 42 -10.86 -7.18 7.07
N ILE A 43 -11.85 -6.38 6.68
CA ILE A 43 -13.06 -6.14 7.47
C ILE A 43 -14.08 -7.27 7.28
N ASP A 44 -14.30 -7.70 6.06
CA ASP A 44 -15.41 -8.60 5.70
C ASP A 44 -15.08 -10.09 5.85
N ASP A 45 -13.81 -10.45 5.88
CA ASP A 45 -13.33 -11.83 6.00
C ASP A 45 -12.60 -12.01 7.34
N GLU A 46 -13.15 -12.86 8.22
CA GLU A 46 -12.59 -13.09 9.56
C GLU A 46 -11.15 -13.64 9.50
N ALA A 47 -10.84 -14.53 8.56
CA ALA A 47 -9.48 -15.08 8.45
C ALA A 47 -8.48 -13.98 8.09
N ARG A 48 -8.83 -13.12 7.16
CA ARG A 48 -8.01 -11.97 6.80
C ARG A 48 -7.93 -10.92 7.91
N PHE A 49 -8.99 -10.72 8.64
CA PHE A 49 -8.98 -9.88 9.84
C PHE A 49 -7.98 -10.39 10.88
N GLN A 50 -7.98 -11.69 11.15
CA GLN A 50 -7.03 -12.30 12.09
C GLN A 50 -5.58 -12.19 11.58
N GLU A 51 -5.33 -12.33 10.29
CA GLU A 51 -4.01 -12.10 9.70
C GLU A 51 -3.56 -10.64 9.88
N ALA A 52 -4.45 -9.69 9.66
CA ALA A 52 -4.16 -8.27 9.90
C ALA A 52 -3.85 -8.00 11.38
N MET A 53 -4.62 -8.55 12.29
CA MET A 53 -4.38 -8.42 13.73
C MET A 53 -3.06 -9.06 14.14
N ARG A 54 -2.72 -10.21 13.60
CA ARG A 54 -1.43 -10.85 13.82
C ARG A 54 -0.28 -9.97 13.37
N CYS A 55 -0.37 -9.39 12.18
CA CYS A 55 0.61 -8.42 11.68
C CYS A 55 0.77 -7.23 12.63
N ILE A 56 -0.34 -6.64 13.07
CA ILE A 56 -0.35 -5.45 13.92
C ILE A 56 0.23 -5.73 15.30
N LEU A 57 -0.14 -6.84 15.90
CA LEU A 57 0.13 -7.13 17.32
C LEU A 57 1.42 -7.90 17.55
N GLN A 58 1.88 -8.73 16.61
CA GLN A 58 3.03 -9.59 16.81
C GLN A 58 4.32 -8.94 16.32
N GLY A 59 5.27 -8.80 17.25
CA GLY A 59 6.60 -8.27 16.98
C GLY A 59 6.63 -6.77 16.67
N ASP A 60 7.82 -6.22 16.71
CA ASP A 60 8.08 -4.83 16.31
C ASP A 60 8.51 -4.74 14.84
N ASP A 61 8.73 -5.88 14.20
CA ASP A 61 9.04 -6.03 12.78
C ASP A 61 7.78 -6.35 11.95
N TYR A 62 7.97 -6.54 10.66
CA TYR A 62 6.90 -6.84 9.71
C TYR A 62 6.84 -8.32 9.30
N LYS A 63 7.45 -9.20 10.08
CA LYS A 63 7.59 -10.62 9.77
C LYS A 63 6.26 -11.34 9.54
N PHE A 64 5.22 -10.92 10.24
CA PHE A 64 3.87 -11.51 10.15
C PHE A 64 2.94 -10.71 9.25
N CYS A 65 3.47 -9.76 8.51
CA CYS A 65 2.71 -8.89 7.62
C CYS A 65 2.89 -9.32 6.18
N ASP A 66 1.80 -9.42 5.45
CA ASP A 66 1.84 -9.43 3.99
C ASP A 66 1.85 -8.00 3.44
N HIS A 67 1.89 -7.87 2.11
CA HIS A 67 1.93 -6.56 1.46
C HIS A 67 0.66 -5.72 1.66
N HIS A 68 -0.46 -6.33 2.05
CA HIS A 68 -1.70 -5.61 2.35
C HIS A 68 -1.72 -5.10 3.80
N THR A 69 -1.23 -5.90 4.72
CA THR A 69 -1.31 -5.59 6.15
C THR A 69 -0.13 -4.76 6.66
N VAL A 70 1.01 -4.78 5.98
CA VAL A 70 2.19 -3.99 6.37
C VAL A 70 1.88 -2.49 6.42
N GLY A 71 1.09 -1.99 5.49
CA GLY A 71 0.69 -0.59 5.48
C GLY A 71 -0.24 -0.23 6.64
N ILE A 72 -1.15 -1.12 7.01
CA ILE A 72 -2.03 -0.90 8.18
C ILE A 72 -1.20 -0.76 9.45
N LYS A 73 -0.21 -1.63 9.64
CA LYS A 73 0.68 -1.57 10.82
C LYS A 73 1.51 -0.29 10.84
N TYR A 74 2.18 0.02 9.72
CA TYR A 74 3.06 1.16 9.62
C TYR A 74 2.30 2.49 9.72
N ASP A 75 1.30 2.67 8.89
CA ASP A 75 0.53 3.91 8.83
C ASP A 75 -0.44 4.05 10.00
N GLY A 76 -1.01 2.95 10.49
CA GLY A 76 -1.96 2.97 11.61
C GLY A 76 -1.37 3.60 12.87
N TRP A 77 -0.17 3.20 13.25
CA TRP A 77 0.55 3.79 14.36
C TRP A 77 0.78 5.30 14.16
N ARG A 78 1.36 5.65 13.03
CA ARG A 78 1.65 7.05 12.69
C ARG A 78 0.39 7.92 12.69
N MET A 79 -0.70 7.39 12.18
CA MET A 79 -1.96 8.11 12.07
C MET A 79 -2.67 8.26 13.41
N LEU A 80 -2.57 7.28 14.29
CA LEU A 80 -3.06 7.42 15.67
C LEU A 80 -2.29 8.51 16.43
N GLU A 81 -0.99 8.66 16.15
CA GLU A 81 -0.12 9.63 16.82
C GLU A 81 -0.24 11.04 16.20
N ARG A 82 -0.21 11.15 14.87
CA ARG A 82 -0.01 12.43 14.17
C ARG A 82 -1.11 12.79 13.18
N GLY A 83 -1.95 11.85 12.82
CA GLY A 83 -2.90 12.04 11.73
C GLY A 83 -2.25 12.08 10.35
N CYS A 84 -2.99 12.62 9.39
CA CYS A 84 -2.50 12.86 8.03
C CYS A 84 -1.65 14.13 7.99
N SER A 85 -0.60 14.13 7.15
CA SER A 85 0.30 15.30 6.99
C SER A 85 -0.30 16.45 6.16
N GLY A 86 -1.56 16.42 5.87
CA GLY A 86 -2.32 17.31 5.03
C GLY A 86 -3.65 16.66 4.74
N PRO A 87 -4.28 16.89 3.58
CA PRO A 87 -5.44 16.10 3.16
C PRO A 87 -5.05 14.62 3.16
N CYS A 88 -5.89 13.79 3.79
CA CYS A 88 -5.63 12.36 3.84
C CYS A 88 -5.64 11.75 2.43
N THR A 89 -4.67 10.90 2.15
CA THR A 89 -4.66 10.09 0.94
C THR A 89 -5.73 9.00 1.01
N PRO A 90 -6.16 8.41 -0.12
CA PRO A 90 -7.08 7.27 -0.11
C PRO A 90 -6.60 6.09 0.75
N ASP A 91 -5.29 5.81 0.76
CA ASP A 91 -4.71 4.76 1.59
C ASP A 91 -4.81 5.09 3.08
N GLU A 92 -4.54 6.33 3.46
CA GLU A 92 -4.70 6.81 4.83
C GLU A 92 -6.15 6.73 5.30
N LEU A 93 -7.11 7.12 4.44
CA LEU A 93 -8.53 6.97 4.74
C LEU A 93 -8.93 5.50 4.92
N SER A 94 -8.34 4.60 4.15
CA SER A 94 -8.56 3.15 4.31
C SER A 94 -8.04 2.63 5.65
N VAL A 95 -6.89 3.11 6.10
CA VAL A 95 -6.36 2.77 7.43
C VAL A 95 -7.29 3.28 8.54
N TYR A 96 -7.77 4.52 8.44
CA TYR A 96 -8.75 5.04 9.40
C TYR A 96 -10.03 4.21 9.42
N ARG A 97 -10.52 3.78 8.26
CA ARG A 97 -11.70 2.92 8.17
C ARG A 97 -11.49 1.58 8.87
N PHE A 98 -10.31 0.98 8.73
CA PHE A 98 -9.95 -0.23 9.47
C PHE A 98 -9.94 0.02 10.98
N LEU A 99 -9.26 1.06 11.44
CA LEU A 99 -9.18 1.40 12.86
C LEU A 99 -10.57 1.72 13.45
N ALA A 100 -11.39 2.45 12.71
CA ALA A 100 -12.77 2.74 13.10
C ALA A 100 -13.59 1.44 13.25
N HIS A 101 -13.51 0.54 12.27
CA HIS A 101 -14.17 -0.76 12.32
C HIS A 101 -13.76 -1.56 13.57
N VAL A 102 -12.47 -1.69 13.82
CA VAL A 102 -11.96 -2.42 14.99
C VAL A 102 -12.45 -1.78 16.28
N SER A 103 -12.37 -0.46 16.38
CA SER A 103 -12.78 0.27 17.59
C SER A 103 -14.27 0.10 17.94
N HIS A 104 -15.13 -0.02 16.94
CA HIS A 104 -16.56 -0.18 17.14
C HIS A 104 -17.05 -1.62 17.22
N ASN A 105 -16.45 -2.53 16.45
CA ASN A 105 -16.97 -3.87 16.25
C ASN A 105 -16.11 -4.98 16.88
N LYS A 106 -14.89 -4.68 17.26
CA LYS A 106 -13.93 -5.63 17.81
C LYS A 106 -13.28 -5.08 19.10
N PRO A 107 -14.04 -4.89 20.17
CA PRO A 107 -13.57 -4.18 21.37
C PRO A 107 -12.37 -4.85 22.05
N GLU A 108 -12.29 -6.17 22.04
CA GLU A 108 -11.14 -6.88 22.61
C GLU A 108 -9.86 -6.64 21.79
N GLN A 109 -9.96 -6.71 20.47
CA GLN A 109 -8.84 -6.43 19.58
C GLN A 109 -8.44 -4.95 19.63
N TRP A 110 -9.41 -4.07 19.72
CA TRP A 110 -9.14 -2.64 19.93
C TRP A 110 -8.36 -2.38 21.21
N LYS A 111 -8.76 -3.03 22.30
CA LYS A 111 -8.02 -2.97 23.56
C LYS A 111 -6.57 -3.48 23.39
N GLN A 112 -6.36 -4.58 22.68
CA GLN A 112 -5.02 -5.10 22.41
C GLN A 112 -4.16 -4.11 21.62
N ILE A 113 -4.73 -3.43 20.63
CA ILE A 113 -4.05 -2.37 19.87
C ILE A 113 -3.67 -1.23 20.82
N LEU A 114 -4.57 -0.75 21.64
CA LEU A 114 -4.29 0.32 22.59
C LEU A 114 -3.26 -0.08 23.66
N ASP A 115 -3.33 -1.30 24.18
CA ASP A 115 -2.37 -1.81 25.16
C ASP A 115 -0.94 -1.85 24.56
N LYS A 116 -0.82 -2.12 23.26
CA LYS A 116 0.47 -2.15 22.57
C LYS A 116 0.98 -0.75 22.22
N PHE A 117 0.15 0.08 21.62
CA PHE A 117 0.57 1.35 21.02
C PHE A 117 0.31 2.57 21.91
N ASP A 118 -0.59 2.47 22.84
CA ASP A 118 -0.97 3.54 23.76
C ASP A 118 -1.10 3.04 25.21
N PRO A 119 -0.04 2.41 25.78
CA PRO A 119 -0.12 1.75 27.07
C PRO A 119 -0.45 2.71 28.21
N ASP A 120 -0.09 3.98 28.10
CA ASP A 120 -0.36 5.02 29.11
C ASP A 120 -1.58 5.89 28.80
N GLY A 121 -2.27 5.62 27.69
CA GLY A 121 -3.47 6.35 27.26
C GLY A 121 -3.22 7.78 26.77
N LYS A 122 -1.97 8.19 26.59
CA LYS A 122 -1.64 9.57 26.19
C LYS A 122 -1.98 9.87 24.74
N LEU A 123 -1.84 8.89 23.84
CA LEU A 123 -2.23 9.07 22.44
C LEU A 123 -3.73 9.35 22.35
N LYS A 124 -4.54 8.55 22.99
CA LYS A 124 -5.99 8.74 23.06
C LYS A 124 -6.33 10.09 23.66
N GLN A 125 -5.72 10.43 24.78
CA GLN A 125 -5.97 11.71 25.45
C GLN A 125 -5.65 12.90 24.54
N ASN A 126 -4.51 12.86 23.87
CA ASN A 126 -4.03 13.98 23.05
C ASN A 126 -4.73 14.08 21.69
N ASN A 127 -5.27 12.97 21.17
CA ASN A 127 -5.78 12.88 19.82
C ASN A 127 -7.27 12.50 19.74
N SER A 128 -8.01 12.55 20.85
CA SER A 128 -9.42 12.12 20.90
C SER A 128 -10.29 12.80 19.87
N GLN A 129 -10.13 14.11 19.66
CA GLN A 129 -10.92 14.85 18.68
C GLN A 129 -10.64 14.32 17.27
N GLN A 130 -9.37 14.22 16.89
CA GLN A 130 -8.96 13.71 15.59
C GLN A 130 -9.45 12.28 15.36
N TRP A 131 -9.36 11.43 16.38
CA TRP A 131 -9.86 10.06 16.28
C TRP A 131 -11.37 10.02 16.02
N ARG A 132 -12.15 10.84 16.72
CA ARG A 132 -13.61 10.96 16.47
C ARG A 132 -13.93 11.44 15.06
N GLU A 133 -13.18 12.42 14.56
CA GLU A 133 -13.36 12.94 13.20
C GLU A 133 -13.19 11.88 12.12
N HIS A 134 -12.39 10.86 12.40
CA HIS A 134 -12.18 9.70 11.52
C HIS A 134 -12.99 8.46 11.93
N GLY A 135 -13.96 8.61 12.80
CA GLY A 135 -14.88 7.54 13.17
C GLY A 135 -14.32 6.54 14.19
N ILE A 136 -13.14 6.78 14.77
CA ILE A 136 -12.56 5.93 15.79
C ILE A 136 -13.27 6.19 17.13
N LYS A 137 -13.65 5.12 17.79
CA LYS A 137 -14.25 5.18 19.13
C LYS A 137 -13.20 5.57 20.17
N VAL A 138 -13.51 6.56 20.96
CA VAL A 138 -12.69 7.06 22.07
C VAL A 138 -13.33 6.78 23.42
#